data_d5ceec3f5d03c8be2c4d4ab22667f90b
#
_entry.id   d5ceec3f5d03c8be2c4d4ab22667f90b
#
_cell.length_a   1.000
_cell.length_b   1.000
_cell.length_c   1.000
_cell.angle_alpha   90.00
_cell.angle_beta   90.00
_cell.angle_gamma   90.00
#
_symmetry.space_group_name_H-M   'P 1'
#
loop_
_entity.id
_entity.type
_entity.pdbx_description
1 polymer ?
#
loop_
_entity_poly.entity_id
_entity_poly.type
_entity_poly.pdbx_seq_one_letter_code
_entity_poly.pdbx_strand_id
1 'polypeptide(L)'
;MKNQATDSRTKEIYRVTLRGMFVNVALTCFKLLAGVFGRSGAMIADAIHSASDFATDIVVIAFVHISSKPRNEKYNWGHGKYETLATLAIGLALLVVGIDILVDSYKSISAVIAGEVLPRPGAIALVAAAVSIVAKEALYQYTIRAGRRLNSPSVIANAWHHRSDALSSVGTLLGIGAAYLLGEKWRIADPIAAIIVAVLILKAAIALCRTALADLLEKCLPRETEEEILSIISSTPEVYKPHNLRTRRIGPDIAIEVHIRVKGNMSVIDSHEITRQIESRLKEHFGSQIYIAIHVEPLERNSELRAIKQAEAESMA
;
A
#
# COMPACT_ATOMS: atom_id res chain seq x y z
N MET A 1 -26.75 -6.42 -3.92
CA MET A 1 -25.72 -5.64 -4.64
C MET A 1 -24.38 -5.58 -3.88
N LYS A 2 -24.34 -5.49 -2.53
CA LYS A 2 -23.11 -5.41 -1.71
C LYS A 2 -22.12 -6.58 -1.92
N ASN A 3 -22.62 -7.82 -1.97
CA ASN A 3 -21.78 -9.01 -2.18
C ASN A 3 -21.15 -9.09 -3.59
N GLN A 4 -21.80 -8.56 -4.61
CA GLN A 4 -21.30 -8.64 -5.99
C GLN A 4 -20.11 -7.69 -6.24
N ALA A 5 -20.12 -6.49 -5.66
CA ALA A 5 -19.03 -5.52 -5.83
C ALA A 5 -17.76 -5.97 -5.08
N THR A 6 -17.91 -6.49 -3.85
CA THR A 6 -16.80 -7.05 -3.07
C THR A 6 -16.23 -8.31 -3.73
N ASP A 7 -17.09 -9.20 -4.22
CA ASP A 7 -16.69 -10.43 -4.93
C ASP A 7 -15.95 -10.09 -6.24
N SER A 8 -16.41 -9.08 -6.98
CA SER A 8 -15.76 -8.59 -8.20
C SER A 8 -14.37 -8.00 -7.91
N ARG A 9 -14.22 -7.16 -6.87
CA ARG A 9 -12.95 -6.59 -6.43
C ARG A 9 -11.96 -7.68 -6.04
N THR A 10 -12.39 -8.61 -5.22
CA THR A 10 -11.56 -9.73 -4.75
C THR A 10 -11.09 -10.61 -5.91
N LYS A 11 -11.98 -10.95 -6.84
CA LYS A 11 -11.62 -11.71 -8.06
C LYS A 11 -10.59 -10.99 -8.93
N GLU A 12 -10.68 -9.67 -9.03
CA GLU A 12 -9.72 -8.90 -9.81
C GLU A 12 -8.36 -8.84 -9.13
N ILE A 13 -8.31 -8.68 -7.80
CA ILE A 13 -7.07 -8.76 -7.02
C ILE A 13 -6.40 -10.12 -7.23
N TYR A 14 -7.14 -11.22 -7.09
CA TYR A 14 -6.61 -12.57 -7.35
C TYR A 14 -6.04 -12.71 -8.75
N ARG A 15 -6.75 -12.22 -9.76
CA ARG A 15 -6.28 -12.28 -11.16
C ARG A 15 -4.97 -11.52 -11.36
N VAL A 16 -4.85 -10.34 -10.77
CA VAL A 16 -3.63 -9.52 -10.85
C VAL A 16 -2.47 -10.22 -10.14
N THR A 17 -2.68 -10.70 -8.91
CA THR A 17 -1.64 -11.36 -8.11
C THR A 17 -1.22 -12.71 -8.74
N LEU A 18 -2.16 -13.52 -9.24
CA LEU A 18 -1.83 -14.78 -9.93
C LEU A 18 -1.04 -14.57 -11.22
N ARG A 19 -1.35 -13.51 -11.97
CA ARG A 19 -0.53 -13.15 -13.15
C ARG A 19 0.87 -12.73 -12.74
N GLY A 20 1.01 -11.94 -11.67
CA GLY A 20 2.30 -11.58 -11.10
C GLY A 20 3.10 -12.79 -10.67
N MET A 21 2.47 -13.69 -9.93
CA MET A 21 3.07 -14.95 -9.48
C MET A 21 3.56 -15.82 -10.66
N PHE A 22 2.74 -15.94 -11.72
CA PHE A 22 3.14 -16.68 -12.91
C PHE A 22 4.38 -16.08 -13.59
N VAL A 23 4.43 -14.75 -13.72
CA VAL A 23 5.60 -14.04 -14.26
C VAL A 23 6.82 -14.26 -13.37
N ASN A 24 6.67 -14.18 -12.04
CA ASN A 24 7.76 -14.44 -11.09
C ASN A 24 8.29 -15.86 -11.22
N VAL A 25 7.42 -16.88 -11.32
CA VAL A 25 7.83 -18.27 -11.57
C VAL A 25 8.65 -18.39 -12.85
N ALA A 26 8.11 -17.84 -13.94
CA ALA A 26 8.78 -17.90 -15.25
C ALA A 26 10.15 -17.22 -15.22
N LEU A 27 10.27 -16.05 -14.57
CA LEU A 27 11.53 -15.34 -14.41
C LEU A 27 12.52 -16.10 -13.51
N THR A 28 12.05 -16.71 -12.43
CA THR A 28 12.90 -17.53 -11.55
C THR A 28 13.49 -18.73 -12.29
N CYS A 29 12.67 -19.44 -13.03
CA CYS A 29 13.13 -20.56 -13.87
C CYS A 29 14.14 -20.08 -14.92
N PHE A 30 13.85 -18.96 -15.58
CA PHE A 30 14.75 -18.38 -16.58
C PHE A 30 16.11 -17.96 -15.98
N LYS A 31 16.10 -17.30 -14.82
CA LYS A 31 17.33 -16.91 -14.10
C LYS A 31 18.12 -18.12 -13.63
N LEU A 32 17.45 -19.17 -13.14
CA LEU A 32 18.10 -20.39 -12.69
C LEU A 32 18.81 -21.09 -13.87
N LEU A 33 18.14 -21.24 -14.98
CA LEU A 33 18.74 -21.80 -16.20
C LEU A 33 19.93 -20.94 -16.68
N ALA A 34 19.75 -19.61 -16.75
CA ALA A 34 20.83 -18.71 -17.13
C ALA A 34 22.02 -18.75 -16.14
N GLY A 35 21.76 -18.94 -14.84
CA GLY A 35 22.77 -19.09 -13.82
C GLY A 35 23.57 -20.38 -13.95
N VAL A 36 22.89 -21.51 -14.17
CA VAL A 36 23.52 -22.83 -14.35
C VAL A 36 24.34 -22.88 -15.64
N PHE A 37 23.72 -22.55 -16.78
CA PHE A 37 24.39 -22.59 -18.09
C PHE A 37 25.45 -21.48 -18.23
N GLY A 38 25.22 -20.30 -17.62
CA GLY A 38 26.17 -19.20 -17.58
C GLY A 38 27.26 -19.35 -16.52
N ARG A 39 27.23 -20.42 -15.71
CA ARG A 39 28.16 -20.64 -14.59
C ARG A 39 28.29 -19.39 -13.69
N SER A 40 27.20 -18.72 -13.41
CA SER A 40 27.16 -17.49 -12.62
C SER A 40 26.50 -17.75 -11.25
N GLY A 41 27.32 -17.77 -10.20
CA GLY A 41 26.81 -17.88 -8.82
C GLY A 41 25.90 -16.72 -8.43
N ALA A 42 26.19 -15.50 -8.90
CA ALA A 42 25.37 -14.32 -8.66
C ALA A 42 23.96 -14.46 -9.29
N MET A 43 23.87 -15.02 -10.50
CA MET A 43 22.58 -15.25 -11.16
C MET A 43 21.78 -16.37 -10.48
N ILE A 44 22.45 -17.43 -9.97
CA ILE A 44 21.79 -18.48 -9.16
C ILE A 44 21.26 -17.87 -7.85
N ALA A 45 22.04 -17.04 -7.18
CA ALA A 45 21.61 -16.33 -5.97
C ALA A 45 20.41 -15.41 -6.25
N ASP A 46 20.42 -14.66 -7.36
CA ASP A 46 19.29 -13.84 -7.79
C ASP A 46 18.05 -14.68 -8.15
N ALA A 47 18.24 -15.89 -8.70
CA ALA A 47 17.13 -16.81 -8.95
C ALA A 47 16.53 -17.34 -7.62
N ILE A 48 17.35 -17.68 -6.65
CA ILE A 48 16.90 -18.10 -5.31
C ILE A 48 16.20 -16.94 -4.59
N HIS A 49 16.72 -15.72 -4.71
CA HIS A 49 16.08 -14.52 -4.19
C HIS A 49 14.70 -14.31 -4.84
N SER A 50 14.60 -14.42 -6.18
CA SER A 50 13.31 -14.34 -6.88
C SER A 50 12.33 -15.45 -6.49
N ALA A 51 12.80 -16.61 -6.05
CA ALA A 51 11.94 -17.66 -5.52
C ALA A 51 11.25 -17.24 -4.21
N SER A 52 11.87 -16.40 -3.40
CA SER A 52 11.26 -15.86 -2.17
C SER A 52 10.11 -14.87 -2.45
N ASP A 53 10.05 -14.30 -3.67
CA ASP A 53 8.98 -13.37 -4.09
C ASP A 53 7.60 -14.06 -4.06
N PHE A 54 7.55 -15.39 -4.24
CA PHE A 54 6.30 -16.14 -4.09
C PHE A 54 5.68 -15.98 -2.71
N ALA A 55 6.49 -15.82 -1.68
CA ALA A 55 5.97 -15.64 -0.32
C ALA A 55 5.13 -14.37 -0.22
N THR A 56 5.54 -13.29 -0.88
CA THR A 56 4.78 -12.02 -0.87
C THR A 56 3.47 -12.15 -1.64
N ASP A 57 3.45 -12.82 -2.79
CA ASP A 57 2.23 -13.09 -3.56
C ASP A 57 1.25 -13.96 -2.76
N ILE A 58 1.73 -15.00 -2.07
CA ILE A 58 0.92 -15.84 -1.18
C ILE A 58 0.33 -15.02 -0.02
N VAL A 59 1.12 -14.14 0.58
CA VAL A 59 0.64 -13.25 1.65
C VAL A 59 -0.49 -12.37 1.13
N VAL A 60 -0.35 -11.72 -0.03
CA VAL A 60 -1.42 -10.91 -0.62
C VAL A 60 -2.68 -11.75 -0.83
N ILE A 61 -2.58 -12.93 -1.45
CA ILE A 61 -3.73 -13.81 -1.70
C ILE A 61 -4.42 -14.21 -0.39
N ALA A 62 -3.65 -14.68 0.59
CA ALA A 62 -4.18 -15.16 1.86
C ALA A 62 -4.91 -14.04 2.65
N PHE A 63 -4.28 -12.89 2.78
CA PHE A 63 -4.81 -11.79 3.57
C PHE A 63 -5.97 -11.06 2.87
N VAL A 64 -5.94 -10.93 1.55
CA VAL A 64 -7.08 -10.39 0.78
C VAL A 64 -8.27 -11.35 0.85
N HIS A 65 -8.04 -12.66 0.82
CA HIS A 65 -9.11 -13.63 1.05
C HIS A 65 -9.76 -13.47 2.42
N ILE A 66 -8.95 -13.28 3.48
CA ILE A 66 -9.46 -13.07 4.83
C ILE A 66 -10.18 -11.73 4.93
N SER A 67 -9.60 -10.65 4.38
CA SER A 67 -10.15 -9.31 4.48
C SER A 67 -11.49 -9.15 3.76
N SER A 68 -11.74 -9.95 2.73
CA SER A 68 -13.01 -9.94 1.99
C SER A 68 -14.17 -10.65 2.71
N LYS A 69 -13.89 -11.34 3.83
CA LYS A 69 -14.95 -12.01 4.61
C LYS A 69 -15.89 -10.96 5.23
N PRO A 70 -17.22 -11.25 5.23
CA PRO A 70 -18.19 -10.36 5.85
C PRO A 70 -17.97 -10.26 7.37
N ARG A 71 -18.59 -9.26 7.97
CA ARG A 71 -18.68 -9.12 9.42
C ARG A 71 -19.29 -10.37 10.06
N ASN A 72 -18.80 -10.74 11.23
CA ASN A 72 -19.33 -11.83 12.03
C ASN A 72 -19.29 -11.46 13.53
N GLU A 73 -19.73 -12.37 14.40
CA GLU A 73 -19.78 -12.14 15.85
C GLU A 73 -18.41 -11.84 16.49
N LYS A 74 -17.30 -12.35 15.90
CA LYS A 74 -15.94 -12.11 16.39
C LYS A 74 -15.34 -10.81 15.84
N TYR A 75 -15.75 -10.39 14.65
CA TYR A 75 -15.21 -9.23 13.93
C TYR A 75 -16.36 -8.32 13.48
N ASN A 76 -16.90 -7.54 14.41
CA ASN A 76 -18.06 -6.66 14.19
C ASN A 76 -17.77 -5.54 13.16
N TRP A 77 -16.52 -5.13 13.03
CA TRP A 77 -16.04 -4.15 12.02
C TRP A 77 -15.61 -4.79 10.71
N GLY A 78 -15.74 -6.12 10.58
CA GLY A 78 -15.26 -6.86 9.43
C GLY A 78 -13.77 -7.20 9.51
N HIS A 79 -13.23 -7.68 8.40
CA HIS A 79 -11.87 -8.21 8.33
C HIS A 79 -10.92 -7.29 7.54
N GLY A 80 -11.32 -6.05 7.22
CA GLY A 80 -10.55 -5.13 6.37
C GLY A 80 -9.10 -4.91 6.82
N LYS A 81 -8.84 -4.87 8.14
CA LYS A 81 -7.49 -4.67 8.68
C LYS A 81 -6.49 -5.80 8.38
N TYR A 82 -6.96 -6.98 7.95
CA TYR A 82 -6.06 -8.02 7.46
C TYR A 82 -5.28 -7.57 6.22
N GLU A 83 -5.86 -6.72 5.36
CA GLU A 83 -5.14 -6.14 4.22
C GLU A 83 -4.04 -5.16 4.67
N THR A 84 -4.28 -4.42 5.75
CA THR A 84 -3.26 -3.57 6.38
C THR A 84 -2.12 -4.41 6.98
N LEU A 85 -2.43 -5.55 7.61
CA LEU A 85 -1.42 -6.50 8.09
C LEU A 85 -0.58 -7.09 6.95
N ALA A 86 -1.18 -7.41 5.80
CA ALA A 86 -0.44 -7.84 4.62
C ALA A 86 0.55 -6.77 4.15
N THR A 87 0.11 -5.50 4.11
CA THR A 87 0.97 -4.36 3.77
C THR A 87 2.17 -4.25 4.74
N LEU A 88 1.93 -4.42 6.04
CA LEU A 88 2.98 -4.42 7.04
C LEU A 88 3.96 -5.59 6.84
N ALA A 89 3.46 -6.80 6.60
CA ALA A 89 4.29 -7.98 6.39
C ALA A 89 5.20 -7.82 5.16
N ILE A 90 4.67 -7.29 4.05
CA ILE A 90 5.45 -6.98 2.84
C ILE A 90 6.51 -5.91 3.13
N GLY A 91 6.14 -4.85 3.85
CA GLY A 91 7.08 -3.81 4.25
C GLY A 91 8.23 -4.35 5.10
N LEU A 92 7.95 -5.25 6.05
CA LEU A 92 8.98 -5.92 6.86
C LEU A 92 9.87 -6.85 6.01
N ALA A 93 9.29 -7.59 5.07
CA ALA A 93 10.08 -8.42 4.14
C ALA A 93 11.04 -7.57 3.31
N LEU A 94 10.58 -6.42 2.79
CA LEU A 94 11.46 -5.47 2.08
C LEU A 94 12.55 -4.87 2.95
N LEU A 95 12.29 -4.65 4.25
CA LEU A 95 13.33 -4.23 5.21
C LEU A 95 14.43 -5.28 5.33
N VAL A 96 14.06 -6.54 5.50
CA VAL A 96 15.02 -7.65 5.59
C VAL A 96 15.86 -7.72 4.32
N VAL A 97 15.23 -7.70 3.14
CA VAL A 97 15.92 -7.73 1.85
C VAL A 97 16.86 -6.54 1.67
N GLY A 98 16.41 -5.33 2.01
CA GLY A 98 17.25 -4.14 1.92
C GLY A 98 18.47 -4.18 2.83
N ILE A 99 18.33 -4.69 4.06
CA ILE A 99 19.45 -4.88 4.99
C ILE A 99 20.41 -5.95 4.46
N ASP A 100 19.91 -7.06 3.94
CA ASP A 100 20.71 -8.16 3.40
C ASP A 100 21.59 -7.67 2.23
N ILE A 101 21.01 -6.93 1.28
CA ILE A 101 21.76 -6.30 0.19
C ILE A 101 22.84 -5.35 0.72
N LEU A 102 22.58 -4.56 1.76
CA LEU A 102 23.59 -3.67 2.36
C LEU A 102 24.74 -4.47 2.95
N VAL A 103 24.44 -5.54 3.70
CA VAL A 103 25.43 -6.39 4.35
C VAL A 103 26.31 -7.08 3.30
N ASP A 104 25.72 -7.65 2.26
CA ASP A 104 26.47 -8.35 1.20
C ASP A 104 27.30 -7.38 0.35
N SER A 105 26.78 -6.18 0.07
CA SER A 105 27.53 -5.14 -0.61
C SER A 105 28.74 -4.68 0.22
N TYR A 106 28.57 -4.51 1.53
CA TYR A 106 29.66 -4.16 2.43
C TYR A 106 30.74 -5.25 2.45
N LYS A 107 30.36 -6.54 2.55
CA LYS A 107 31.31 -7.68 2.49
C LYS A 107 32.08 -7.66 1.17
N SER A 108 31.39 -7.43 0.03
CA SER A 108 32.01 -7.39 -1.29
C SER A 108 33.03 -6.24 -1.42
N ILE A 109 32.71 -5.06 -0.89
CA ILE A 109 33.64 -3.93 -0.86
C ILE A 109 34.85 -4.24 0.01
N SER A 110 34.62 -4.83 1.19
CA SER A 110 35.69 -5.21 2.11
C SER A 110 36.63 -6.25 1.49
N ALA A 111 36.10 -7.23 0.77
CA ALA A 111 36.88 -8.23 0.03
C ALA A 111 37.76 -7.59 -1.07
N VAL A 112 37.23 -6.66 -1.83
CA VAL A 112 38.00 -5.91 -2.85
C VAL A 112 39.13 -5.09 -2.20
N ILE A 113 38.85 -4.42 -1.08
CA ILE A 113 39.87 -3.66 -0.33
C ILE A 113 40.96 -4.59 0.21
N ALA A 114 40.62 -5.83 0.60
CA ALA A 114 41.56 -6.85 1.04
C ALA A 114 42.38 -7.47 -0.11
N GLY A 115 42.12 -7.03 -1.37
CA GLY A 115 42.86 -7.53 -2.55
C GLY A 115 42.22 -8.75 -3.21
N GLU A 116 41.02 -9.15 -2.80
CA GLU A 116 40.29 -10.24 -3.44
C GLU A 116 39.69 -9.77 -4.79
N VAL A 117 39.73 -10.65 -5.77
CA VAL A 117 39.16 -10.40 -7.09
C VAL A 117 37.76 -11.01 -7.16
N LEU A 118 36.74 -10.17 -7.30
CA LEU A 118 35.37 -10.65 -7.47
C LEU A 118 35.24 -11.49 -8.76
N PRO A 119 34.43 -12.56 -8.77
CA PRO A 119 34.24 -13.42 -9.93
C PRO A 119 33.70 -12.62 -11.14
N ARG A 120 34.15 -12.97 -12.34
CA ARG A 120 33.70 -12.35 -13.59
C ARG A 120 32.40 -12.99 -14.04
N PRO A 121 31.30 -12.25 -14.13
CA PRO A 121 30.01 -12.77 -14.59
C PRO A 121 30.02 -13.01 -16.12
N GLY A 122 29.28 -14.02 -16.60
CA GLY A 122 29.15 -14.33 -18.02
C GLY A 122 28.14 -13.41 -18.75
N ALA A 123 28.31 -13.25 -20.07
CA ALA A 123 27.39 -12.44 -20.92
C ALA A 123 25.91 -12.89 -20.81
N ILE A 124 25.67 -14.18 -20.62
CA ILE A 124 24.32 -14.74 -20.43
C ILE A 124 23.65 -14.19 -19.17
N ALA A 125 24.42 -13.93 -18.11
CA ALA A 125 23.91 -13.30 -16.89
C ALA A 125 23.51 -11.83 -17.14
N LEU A 126 24.26 -11.11 -17.99
CA LEU A 126 23.93 -9.74 -18.38
C LEU A 126 22.58 -9.67 -19.12
N VAL A 127 22.36 -10.56 -20.09
CA VAL A 127 21.09 -10.63 -20.83
C VAL A 127 19.93 -11.01 -19.90
N ALA A 128 20.14 -11.98 -19.03
CA ALA A 128 19.11 -12.41 -18.07
C ALA A 128 18.75 -11.29 -17.08
N ALA A 129 19.74 -10.52 -16.60
CA ALA A 129 19.50 -9.35 -15.75
C ALA A 129 18.68 -8.29 -16.50
N ALA A 130 19.03 -7.97 -17.76
CA ALA A 130 18.30 -6.99 -18.57
C ALA A 130 16.84 -7.41 -18.80
N VAL A 131 16.60 -8.67 -19.18
CA VAL A 131 15.24 -9.24 -19.37
C VAL A 131 14.46 -9.20 -18.05
N SER A 132 15.11 -9.55 -16.93
CA SER A 132 14.48 -9.50 -15.60
C SER A 132 14.03 -8.10 -15.23
N ILE A 133 14.86 -7.08 -15.45
CA ILE A 133 14.52 -5.69 -15.16
C ILE A 133 13.30 -5.24 -15.97
N VAL A 134 13.30 -5.49 -17.27
CA VAL A 134 12.16 -5.11 -18.14
C VAL A 134 10.88 -5.80 -17.70
N ALA A 135 10.94 -7.10 -17.41
CA ALA A 135 9.78 -7.87 -17.00
C ALA A 135 9.25 -7.43 -15.62
N LYS A 136 10.15 -7.19 -14.63
CA LYS A 136 9.78 -6.72 -13.28
C LYS A 136 9.23 -5.29 -13.32
N GLU A 137 9.77 -4.38 -14.13
CA GLU A 137 9.21 -3.02 -14.29
C GLU A 137 7.84 -3.07 -14.99
N ALA A 138 7.67 -3.90 -16.01
CA ALA A 138 6.36 -4.10 -16.64
C ALA A 138 5.32 -4.65 -15.64
N LEU A 139 5.74 -5.59 -14.80
CA LEU A 139 4.91 -6.16 -13.75
C LEU A 139 4.56 -5.12 -12.68
N TYR A 140 5.52 -4.28 -12.26
CA TYR A 140 5.25 -3.15 -11.39
C TYR A 140 4.19 -2.22 -11.97
N GLN A 141 4.34 -1.79 -13.22
CA GLN A 141 3.39 -0.89 -13.88
C GLN A 141 1.99 -1.50 -14.01
N TYR A 142 1.91 -2.79 -14.27
CA TYR A 142 0.64 -3.52 -14.32
C TYR A 142 -0.01 -3.57 -12.92
N THR A 143 0.75 -3.98 -11.91
CA THR A 143 0.25 -4.20 -10.54
C THR A 143 -0.10 -2.88 -9.84
N ILE A 144 0.70 -1.81 -10.00
CA ILE A 144 0.43 -0.51 -9.37
C ILE A 144 -0.84 0.15 -9.91
N ARG A 145 -1.08 0.06 -11.24
CA ARG A 145 -2.32 0.57 -11.84
C ARG A 145 -3.54 -0.18 -11.33
N ALA A 146 -3.46 -1.50 -11.22
CA ALA A 146 -4.53 -2.32 -10.65
C ALA A 146 -4.75 -1.99 -9.16
N GLY A 147 -3.70 -1.91 -8.36
CA GLY A 147 -3.77 -1.58 -6.93
C GLY A 147 -4.41 -0.23 -6.65
N ARG A 148 -4.06 0.79 -7.44
CA ARG A 148 -4.69 2.13 -7.33
C ARG A 148 -6.17 2.10 -7.73
N ARG A 149 -6.52 1.43 -8.83
CA ARG A 149 -7.90 1.30 -9.30
C ARG A 149 -8.77 0.55 -8.30
N LEU A 150 -8.23 -0.50 -7.67
CA LEU A 150 -8.94 -1.34 -6.70
C LEU A 150 -8.87 -0.80 -5.27
N ASN A 151 -8.19 0.33 -5.05
CA ASN A 151 -7.94 0.91 -3.72
C ASN A 151 -7.42 -0.16 -2.73
N SER A 152 -6.43 -0.96 -3.15
CA SER A 152 -5.89 -2.08 -2.38
C SER A 152 -4.46 -1.79 -1.92
N PRO A 153 -4.25 -1.46 -0.61
CA PRO A 153 -2.92 -1.22 -0.07
C PRO A 153 -1.96 -2.40 -0.23
N SER A 154 -2.44 -3.64 -0.10
CA SER A 154 -1.63 -4.85 -0.26
C SER A 154 -1.15 -5.04 -1.70
N VAL A 155 -2.01 -4.78 -2.70
CA VAL A 155 -1.61 -4.85 -4.13
C VAL A 155 -0.62 -3.74 -4.48
N ILE A 156 -0.80 -2.54 -3.90
CA ILE A 156 0.15 -1.42 -4.05
C ILE A 156 1.50 -1.78 -3.42
N ALA A 157 1.51 -2.36 -2.21
CA ALA A 157 2.72 -2.82 -1.55
C ALA A 157 3.45 -3.90 -2.36
N ASN A 158 2.71 -4.88 -2.91
CA ASN A 158 3.26 -5.91 -3.78
C ASN A 158 3.85 -5.32 -5.08
N ALA A 159 3.22 -4.30 -5.66
CA ALA A 159 3.79 -3.59 -6.80
C ALA A 159 5.16 -2.95 -6.45
N TRP A 160 5.26 -2.29 -5.30
CA TRP A 160 6.53 -1.72 -4.84
C TRP A 160 7.60 -2.77 -4.58
N HIS A 161 7.21 -3.98 -4.12
CA HIS A 161 8.12 -5.12 -4.03
C HIS A 161 8.72 -5.46 -5.40
N HIS A 162 7.90 -5.64 -6.45
CA HIS A 162 8.39 -5.89 -7.81
C HIS A 162 9.34 -4.80 -8.32
N ARG A 163 9.06 -3.54 -8.00
CA ARG A 163 9.93 -2.42 -8.38
C ARG A 163 11.26 -2.44 -7.62
N SER A 164 11.23 -2.81 -6.34
CA SER A 164 12.45 -2.97 -5.55
C SER A 164 13.36 -4.04 -6.14
N ASP A 165 12.78 -5.15 -6.60
CA ASP A 165 13.49 -6.22 -7.28
C ASP A 165 14.08 -5.76 -8.63
N ALA A 166 13.31 -4.98 -9.41
CA ALA A 166 13.82 -4.41 -10.65
C ALA A 166 15.01 -3.47 -10.39
N LEU A 167 14.93 -2.62 -9.35
CA LEU A 167 16.01 -1.70 -8.98
C LEU A 167 17.26 -2.45 -8.47
N SER A 168 17.11 -3.51 -7.69
CA SER A 168 18.24 -4.34 -7.26
C SER A 168 18.93 -4.99 -8.46
N SER A 169 18.17 -5.48 -9.45
CA SER A 169 18.68 -6.05 -10.68
C SER A 169 19.38 -5.01 -11.58
N VAL A 170 19.01 -3.71 -11.50
CA VAL A 170 19.74 -2.63 -12.20
C VAL A 170 21.15 -2.47 -11.64
N GLY A 171 21.32 -2.51 -10.32
CA GLY A 171 22.64 -2.50 -9.69
C GLY A 171 23.50 -3.65 -10.19
N THR A 172 22.95 -4.86 -10.21
CA THR A 172 23.59 -6.06 -10.73
C THR A 172 23.95 -5.92 -12.22
N LEU A 173 23.03 -5.39 -13.07
CA LEU A 173 23.28 -5.17 -14.49
C LEU A 173 24.40 -4.17 -14.74
N LEU A 174 24.42 -3.05 -14.02
CA LEU A 174 25.47 -2.03 -14.14
C LEU A 174 26.81 -2.55 -13.65
N GLY A 175 26.83 -3.30 -12.54
CA GLY A 175 28.06 -3.92 -12.03
C GLY A 175 28.60 -5.00 -12.95
N ILE A 176 27.74 -5.89 -13.45
CA ILE A 176 28.08 -6.89 -14.47
C ILE A 176 28.58 -6.18 -15.75
N GLY A 177 27.90 -5.13 -16.20
CA GLY A 177 28.27 -4.36 -17.39
C GLY A 177 29.62 -3.67 -17.22
N ALA A 178 29.86 -3.00 -16.10
CA ALA A 178 31.12 -2.36 -15.79
C ALA A 178 32.27 -3.38 -15.67
N ALA A 179 32.05 -4.48 -14.94
CA ALA A 179 33.02 -5.55 -14.78
C ALA A 179 33.35 -6.26 -16.11
N TYR A 180 32.37 -6.37 -17.00
CA TYR A 180 32.52 -7.01 -18.30
C TYR A 180 33.26 -6.11 -19.31
N LEU A 181 32.93 -4.80 -19.35
CA LEU A 181 33.44 -3.82 -20.34
C LEU A 181 34.73 -3.13 -19.90
N LEU A 182 34.88 -2.82 -18.59
CA LEU A 182 35.95 -1.96 -18.08
C LEU A 182 37.03 -2.75 -17.28
N GLY A 183 36.84 -4.04 -17.07
CA GLY A 183 37.83 -4.93 -16.47
C GLY A 183 37.85 -4.93 -14.94
N GLU A 184 38.91 -5.51 -14.36
CA GLU A 184 38.95 -5.90 -12.92
C GLU A 184 38.81 -4.73 -11.93
N LYS A 185 39.41 -3.58 -12.25
CA LYS A 185 39.38 -2.40 -11.37
C LYS A 185 37.97 -1.81 -11.16
N TRP A 186 37.06 -2.06 -12.09
CA TRP A 186 35.68 -1.56 -12.02
C TRP A 186 34.70 -2.50 -11.35
N ARG A 187 35.13 -3.66 -10.88
CA ARG A 187 34.24 -4.63 -10.18
C ARG A 187 33.67 -4.09 -8.87
N ILE A 188 34.29 -3.07 -8.26
CA ILE A 188 33.78 -2.35 -7.10
C ILE A 188 32.51 -1.52 -7.40
N ALA A 189 32.23 -1.22 -8.66
CA ALA A 189 31.05 -0.45 -9.05
C ALA A 189 29.74 -1.22 -8.78
N ASP A 190 29.76 -2.57 -8.81
CA ASP A 190 28.60 -3.40 -8.51
C ASP A 190 28.13 -3.24 -7.06
N PRO A 191 28.93 -3.49 -6.01
CA PRO A 191 28.48 -3.30 -4.65
C PRO A 191 28.15 -1.83 -4.31
N ILE A 192 28.78 -0.85 -4.93
CA ILE A 192 28.41 0.58 -4.74
C ILE A 192 27.00 0.84 -5.28
N ALA A 193 26.71 0.38 -6.49
CA ALA A 193 25.37 0.51 -7.07
C ALA A 193 24.33 -0.24 -6.21
N ALA A 194 24.66 -1.44 -5.72
CA ALA A 194 23.80 -2.22 -4.84
C ALA A 194 23.46 -1.47 -3.52
N ILE A 195 24.42 -0.75 -2.92
CA ILE A 195 24.16 0.09 -1.72
C ILE A 195 23.13 1.19 -2.05
N ILE A 196 23.27 1.89 -3.17
CA ILE A 196 22.32 2.94 -3.57
C ILE A 196 20.92 2.37 -3.71
N VAL A 197 20.80 1.21 -4.36
CA VAL A 197 19.53 0.51 -4.52
C VAL A 197 18.96 0.08 -3.18
N ALA A 198 19.78 -0.51 -2.30
CA ALA A 198 19.36 -0.93 -0.97
C ALA A 198 18.78 0.23 -0.14
N VAL A 199 19.39 1.42 -0.20
CA VAL A 199 18.88 2.63 0.47
C VAL A 199 17.49 3.04 -0.07
N LEU A 200 17.29 2.95 -1.39
CA LEU A 200 15.97 3.25 -1.98
C LEU A 200 14.91 2.22 -1.57
N ILE A 201 15.27 0.92 -1.53
CA ILE A 201 14.40 -0.15 -1.05
C ILE A 201 14.02 0.08 0.41
N LEU A 202 14.99 0.36 1.28
CA LEU A 202 14.76 0.62 2.71
C LEU A 202 13.86 1.83 2.92
N LYS A 203 14.04 2.91 2.16
CA LYS A 203 13.14 4.08 2.21
C LYS A 203 11.70 3.70 1.86
N ALA A 204 11.48 2.93 0.81
CA ALA A 204 10.14 2.45 0.42
C ALA A 204 9.54 1.53 1.49
N ALA A 205 10.32 0.58 2.01
CA ALA A 205 9.91 -0.36 3.05
C ALA A 205 9.48 0.35 4.33
N ILE A 206 10.28 1.33 4.80
CA ILE A 206 9.95 2.15 5.99
C ILE A 206 8.65 2.93 5.75
N ALA A 207 8.45 3.51 4.56
CA ALA A 207 7.22 4.23 4.24
C ALA A 207 5.99 3.31 4.30
N LEU A 208 6.07 2.08 3.73
CA LEU A 208 5.00 1.08 3.81
C LEU A 208 4.70 0.68 5.26
N CYS A 209 5.73 0.37 6.05
CA CYS A 209 5.58 0.00 7.45
C CYS A 209 4.94 1.14 8.26
N ARG A 210 5.39 2.39 8.08
CA ARG A 210 4.83 3.55 8.79
C ARG A 210 3.36 3.77 8.45
N THR A 211 2.97 3.64 7.18
CA THR A 211 1.57 3.77 6.75
C THR A 211 0.72 2.66 7.36
N ALA A 212 1.16 1.40 7.27
CA ALA A 212 0.42 0.28 7.82
C ALA A 212 0.29 0.36 9.35
N LEU A 213 1.36 0.74 10.06
CA LEU A 213 1.32 0.94 11.51
C LEU A 213 0.40 2.10 11.89
N ALA A 214 0.42 3.21 11.15
CA ALA A 214 -0.47 4.33 11.40
C ALA A 214 -1.95 3.92 11.26
N ASP A 215 -2.30 3.16 10.23
CA ASP A 215 -3.66 2.65 10.01
C ASP A 215 -4.08 1.63 11.09
N LEU A 216 -3.15 0.79 11.58
CA LEU A 216 -3.41 -0.14 12.68
C LEU A 216 -3.61 0.59 14.01
N LEU A 217 -2.88 1.69 14.22
CA LEU A 217 -2.99 2.57 15.40
C LEU A 217 -4.12 3.59 15.29
N GLU A 218 -5.06 3.40 14.37
CA GLU A 218 -6.26 4.23 14.24
C GLU A 218 -5.97 5.70 13.89
N LYS A 219 -4.91 5.98 13.12
CA LYS A 219 -4.60 7.33 12.67
C LYS A 219 -5.78 7.89 11.88
N CYS A 220 -6.11 9.17 12.12
CA CYS A 220 -7.13 9.90 11.38
C CYS A 220 -6.79 10.02 9.88
N LEU A 221 -7.81 10.28 9.09
CA LEU A 221 -7.68 10.55 7.67
C LEU A 221 -6.89 11.87 7.44
N PRO A 222 -6.38 12.10 6.22
CA PRO A 222 -5.78 13.37 5.85
C PRO A 222 -6.74 14.54 6.13
N ARG A 223 -6.18 15.68 6.51
CA ARG A 223 -6.95 16.87 6.88
C ARG A 223 -7.90 17.32 5.77
N GLU A 224 -7.45 17.25 4.54
CA GLU A 224 -8.25 17.60 3.36
C GLU A 224 -9.52 16.73 3.28
N THR A 225 -9.38 15.42 3.56
CA THR A 225 -10.52 14.47 3.57
C THR A 225 -11.48 14.76 4.74
N GLU A 226 -10.94 15.11 5.93
CA GLU A 226 -11.77 15.48 7.08
C GLU A 226 -12.52 16.79 6.84
N GLU A 227 -11.89 17.77 6.19
CA GLU A 227 -12.54 19.03 5.78
C GLU A 227 -13.67 18.79 4.74
N GLU A 228 -13.47 17.86 3.78
CA GLU A 228 -14.52 17.43 2.84
C GLU A 228 -15.69 16.78 3.57
N ILE A 229 -15.42 15.88 4.52
CA ILE A 229 -16.46 15.23 5.34
C ILE A 229 -17.28 16.29 6.09
N LEU A 230 -16.61 17.22 6.77
CA LEU A 230 -17.27 18.31 7.51
C LEU A 230 -18.07 19.23 6.60
N SER A 231 -17.59 19.53 5.40
CA SER A 231 -18.30 20.34 4.40
C SER A 231 -19.61 19.66 3.96
N ILE A 232 -19.56 18.36 3.67
CA ILE A 232 -20.75 17.58 3.30
C ILE A 232 -21.79 17.58 4.44
N ILE A 233 -21.34 17.39 5.67
CA ILE A 233 -22.21 17.35 6.85
C ILE A 233 -22.81 18.73 7.12
N SER A 234 -21.98 19.79 7.12
CA SER A 234 -22.43 21.17 7.39
C SER A 234 -23.39 21.72 6.35
N SER A 235 -23.30 21.26 5.11
CA SER A 235 -24.23 21.65 4.02
C SER A 235 -25.56 20.88 4.02
N THR A 236 -25.77 19.96 5.00
CA THR A 236 -27.07 19.29 5.16
C THR A 236 -28.03 20.18 5.93
N PRO A 237 -29.26 20.41 5.44
CA PRO A 237 -30.24 21.26 6.11
C PRO A 237 -30.50 20.82 7.54
N GLU A 238 -30.75 21.80 8.43
CA GLU A 238 -31.04 21.57 9.87
C GLU A 238 -29.95 20.90 10.70
N VAL A 239 -28.74 20.77 10.14
CA VAL A 239 -27.52 20.36 10.85
C VAL A 239 -26.81 21.60 11.35
N TYR A 240 -26.52 21.63 12.64
CA TYR A 240 -25.82 22.71 13.29
C TYR A 240 -24.53 22.21 13.96
N LYS A 241 -23.47 23.00 13.84
CA LYS A 241 -22.18 22.80 14.54
C LYS A 241 -21.72 21.34 14.58
N PRO A 242 -21.42 20.69 13.44
CA PRO A 242 -20.82 19.39 13.46
C PRO A 242 -19.48 19.49 14.21
N HIS A 243 -19.22 18.54 15.11
CA HIS A 243 -18.02 18.54 15.96
C HIS A 243 -17.63 17.13 16.36
N ASN A 244 -16.52 17.00 17.09
CA ASN A 244 -16.01 15.73 17.58
C ASN A 244 -15.86 14.68 16.43
N LEU A 245 -15.45 15.15 15.23
CA LEU A 245 -15.17 14.27 14.11
C LEU A 245 -14.00 13.34 14.47
N ARG A 246 -14.21 12.04 14.29
CA ARG A 246 -13.19 11.00 14.39
C ARG A 246 -13.24 10.18 13.12
N THR A 247 -12.10 9.93 12.55
CA THR A 247 -11.96 9.17 11.32
C THR A 247 -10.88 8.12 11.46
N ARG A 248 -10.97 7.02 10.71
CA ARG A 248 -9.93 6.00 10.61
C ARG A 248 -10.11 5.15 9.37
N ARG A 249 -9.06 4.41 9.00
CA ARG A 249 -9.12 3.39 7.96
C ARG A 249 -9.41 2.00 8.53
N ILE A 250 -10.19 1.24 7.78
CA ILE A 250 -10.44 -0.19 8.03
C ILE A 250 -10.09 -0.96 6.74
N GLY A 251 -8.80 -1.13 6.49
CA GLY A 251 -8.30 -1.62 5.19
C GLY A 251 -8.60 -0.64 4.06
N PRO A 252 -9.35 -1.05 3.02
CA PRO A 252 -9.73 -0.16 1.92
C PRO A 252 -10.84 0.83 2.27
N ASP A 253 -11.60 0.54 3.34
CA ASP A 253 -12.75 1.32 3.76
C ASP A 253 -12.37 2.38 4.80
N ILE A 254 -13.26 3.35 5.02
CA ILE A 254 -13.11 4.37 6.06
C ILE A 254 -14.24 4.27 7.08
N ALA A 255 -13.95 4.67 8.32
CA ALA A 255 -14.94 4.85 9.37
C ALA A 255 -14.97 6.33 9.77
N ILE A 256 -16.18 6.85 9.94
CA ILE A 256 -16.49 8.22 10.30
C ILE A 256 -17.40 8.18 11.52
N GLU A 257 -17.01 8.89 12.58
CA GLU A 257 -17.81 9.14 13.76
C GLU A 257 -17.89 10.66 13.95
N VAL A 258 -19.09 11.21 14.11
CA VAL A 258 -19.30 12.66 14.19
C VAL A 258 -20.50 12.97 15.08
N HIS A 259 -20.42 14.08 15.78
CA HIS A 259 -21.56 14.65 16.51
C HIS A 259 -22.16 15.80 15.69
N ILE A 260 -23.47 15.84 15.63
CA ILE A 260 -24.24 16.93 15.01
C ILE A 260 -25.26 17.46 16.01
N ARG A 261 -25.61 18.72 15.87
CA ARG A 261 -26.70 19.31 16.65
C ARG A 261 -27.91 19.58 15.77
N VAL A 262 -29.08 19.32 16.31
CA VAL A 262 -30.39 19.58 15.66
C VAL A 262 -31.29 20.38 16.62
N LYS A 263 -32.39 20.92 16.15
CA LYS A 263 -33.35 21.64 17.01
C LYS A 263 -33.84 20.73 18.14
N GLY A 264 -33.78 21.17 19.40
CA GLY A 264 -34.10 20.34 20.58
C GLY A 264 -35.56 19.89 20.69
N ASN A 265 -36.48 20.44 19.89
CA ASN A 265 -37.86 20.02 19.79
C ASN A 265 -38.14 19.12 18.58
N MET A 266 -37.11 18.72 17.84
CA MET A 266 -37.24 17.82 16.69
C MET A 266 -37.62 16.42 17.16
N SER A 267 -38.50 15.76 16.42
CA SER A 267 -38.82 14.36 16.70
C SER A 267 -37.62 13.42 16.41
N VAL A 268 -37.59 12.26 17.07
CA VAL A 268 -36.58 11.23 16.78
C VAL A 268 -36.67 10.78 15.31
N ILE A 269 -37.87 10.75 14.72
CA ILE A 269 -38.07 10.37 13.33
C ILE A 269 -37.41 11.40 12.39
N ASP A 270 -37.66 12.69 12.62
CA ASP A 270 -37.11 13.75 11.77
C ASP A 270 -35.58 13.83 11.91
N SER A 271 -35.06 13.70 13.14
CA SER A 271 -33.62 13.70 13.35
C SER A 271 -32.92 12.48 12.72
N HIS A 272 -33.59 11.33 12.72
CA HIS A 272 -33.07 10.14 12.03
C HIS A 272 -33.08 10.34 10.49
N GLU A 273 -34.06 11.01 9.92
CA GLU A 273 -34.07 11.31 8.47
C GLU A 273 -32.88 12.21 8.07
N ILE A 274 -32.50 13.19 8.93
CA ILE A 274 -31.28 13.99 8.71
C ILE A 274 -30.03 13.08 8.72
N THR A 275 -29.90 12.16 9.67
CA THR A 275 -28.75 11.25 9.68
C THR A 275 -28.70 10.37 8.44
N ARG A 276 -29.84 9.91 7.92
CA ARG A 276 -29.92 9.15 6.66
C ARG A 276 -29.47 9.98 5.44
N GLN A 277 -29.85 11.25 5.39
CA GLN A 277 -29.41 12.17 4.33
C GLN A 277 -27.89 12.37 4.35
N ILE A 278 -27.30 12.59 5.54
CA ILE A 278 -25.85 12.68 5.70
C ILE A 278 -25.18 11.39 5.26
N GLU A 279 -25.67 10.23 5.73
CA GLU A 279 -25.13 8.94 5.32
C GLU A 279 -25.18 8.71 3.82
N SER A 280 -26.29 9.08 3.17
CA SER A 280 -26.46 8.93 1.72
C SER A 280 -25.42 9.76 0.97
N ARG A 281 -25.26 11.03 1.35
CA ARG A 281 -24.30 11.97 0.73
C ARG A 281 -22.86 11.54 0.91
N LEU A 282 -22.49 11.09 2.13
CA LEU A 282 -21.15 10.58 2.40
C LEU A 282 -20.88 9.28 1.62
N LYS A 283 -21.86 8.37 1.53
CA LYS A 283 -21.75 7.14 0.73
C LYS A 283 -21.66 7.41 -0.78
N GLU A 284 -22.33 8.44 -1.27
CA GLU A 284 -22.25 8.87 -2.67
C GLU A 284 -20.83 9.40 -3.00
N HIS A 285 -20.24 10.15 -2.08
CA HIS A 285 -18.93 10.78 -2.29
C HIS A 285 -17.75 9.81 -2.05
N PHE A 286 -17.76 9.08 -0.93
CA PHE A 286 -16.64 8.21 -0.50
C PHE A 286 -16.85 6.73 -0.82
N GLY A 287 -17.98 6.34 -1.38
CA GLY A 287 -18.31 4.95 -1.71
C GLY A 287 -19.22 4.27 -0.67
N SER A 288 -19.91 3.22 -1.11
CA SER A 288 -20.95 2.55 -0.33
C SER A 288 -20.44 1.71 0.85
N GLN A 289 -19.14 1.48 0.98
CA GLN A 289 -18.54 0.59 1.97
C GLN A 289 -18.02 1.31 3.23
N ILE A 290 -18.34 2.61 3.39
CA ILE A 290 -17.94 3.38 4.56
C ILE A 290 -18.79 3.06 5.79
N TYR A 291 -18.17 3.14 6.97
CA TYR A 291 -18.85 3.02 8.26
C TYR A 291 -19.12 4.42 8.79
N ILE A 292 -20.38 4.70 9.14
CA ILE A 292 -20.78 6.01 9.63
C ILE A 292 -21.53 5.82 10.94
N ALA A 293 -21.11 6.56 11.96
CA ALA A 293 -21.80 6.71 13.23
C ALA A 293 -22.05 8.20 13.47
N ILE A 294 -23.31 8.59 13.62
CA ILE A 294 -23.69 9.98 13.86
C ILE A 294 -24.38 10.05 15.23
N HIS A 295 -23.78 10.82 16.13
CA HIS A 295 -24.39 11.15 17.41
C HIS A 295 -25.16 12.45 17.26
N VAL A 296 -26.47 12.41 17.60
CA VAL A 296 -27.34 13.57 17.48
C VAL A 296 -27.53 14.21 18.84
N GLU A 297 -27.22 15.50 18.96
CA GLU A 297 -27.36 16.30 20.17
C GLU A 297 -28.40 17.40 19.97
N PRO A 298 -29.16 17.79 21.02
CA PRO A 298 -30.04 18.95 20.91
C PRO A 298 -29.21 20.26 20.98
N LEU A 299 -29.65 21.27 20.24
CA LEU A 299 -29.20 22.65 20.50
C LEU A 299 -29.66 23.08 21.90
N GLU A 300 -28.75 23.59 22.71
CA GLU A 300 -29.08 24.12 24.05
C GLU A 300 -30.06 25.31 23.95
N ARG A 301 -31.02 25.30 24.88
CA ARG A 301 -32.32 25.99 24.74
C ARG A 301 -32.31 27.52 24.59
N ASN A 302 -31.22 28.26 24.86
CA ASN A 302 -31.35 29.75 24.84
C ASN A 302 -30.16 30.57 24.34
N SER A 303 -28.92 30.15 24.42
CA SER A 303 -27.76 30.94 24.01
C SER A 303 -27.30 30.67 22.58
N GLU A 304 -27.33 29.42 22.15
CA GLU A 304 -26.85 29.01 20.84
C GLU A 304 -27.85 29.30 19.71
N LEU A 305 -29.16 29.15 19.95
CA LEU A 305 -30.21 29.55 19.00
C LEU A 305 -30.24 31.06 18.75
N ARG A 306 -29.89 31.86 19.76
CA ARG A 306 -29.75 33.33 19.60
C ARG A 306 -28.53 33.69 18.75
N ALA A 307 -27.39 33.03 19.00
CA ALA A 307 -26.16 33.26 18.24
C ALA A 307 -26.30 32.86 16.77
N ILE A 308 -26.99 31.74 16.48
CA ILE A 308 -27.25 31.28 15.09
C ILE A 308 -28.17 32.25 14.37
N LYS A 309 -29.29 32.66 15.00
CA LYS A 309 -30.20 33.65 14.39
C LYS A 309 -29.55 35.02 14.15
N GLN A 310 -28.59 35.40 15.00
CA GLN A 310 -27.84 36.64 14.84
C GLN A 310 -26.84 36.54 13.68
N ALA A 311 -26.14 35.42 13.55
CA ALA A 311 -25.23 35.17 12.43
C ALA A 311 -25.98 35.03 11.07
N GLU A 312 -27.16 34.39 11.07
CA GLU A 312 -28.03 34.34 9.86
C GLU A 312 -28.52 35.74 9.45
N ALA A 313 -28.90 36.56 10.40
CA ALA A 313 -29.33 37.94 10.14
C ALA A 313 -28.18 38.83 9.64
N GLU A 314 -26.97 38.67 10.14
CA GLU A 314 -25.78 39.38 9.69
C GLU A 314 -25.30 38.93 8.28
N SER A 315 -25.58 37.69 7.87
CA SER A 315 -25.23 37.19 6.53
C SER A 315 -26.26 37.60 5.44
N MET A 316 -27.43 38.08 5.84
CA MET A 316 -28.49 38.53 4.93
C MET A 316 -28.57 40.06 4.79
N ALA A 317 -27.76 40.81 5.55
CA ALA A 317 -27.58 42.25 5.49
C ALA A 317 -26.30 42.65 4.74
#